data_9d3767283ca42048aea12dd96c614fa3
#
_entry.id   9d3767283ca42048aea12dd96c614fa3
#
_cell.length_a   1.000
_cell.length_b   1.000
_cell.length_c   1.000
_cell.angle_alpha   90.00
_cell.angle_beta   90.00
_cell.angle_gamma   90.00
#
_symmetry.space_group_name_H-M   'P 1'
#
loop_
_entity.id
_entity.type
_entity.pdbx_description
1 polymer ?
#
loop_
_entity_poly.entity_id
_entity_poly.type
_entity_poly.pdbx_seq_one_letter_code
_entity_poly.pdbx_strand_id
1 'polypeptide(L)'
;MNWHNLISSRRLGKEDSDKHPTEQRTEFQRDYDRLIFSSPFRRMQNKTQVFPLPGSIFVHNRLTHSLEVSSVGRSLGADVARALEGRHDAADTAALESISAIVSAACLAHDMGNPPFGHSGEEAICSFFSEGAGQQYRDVLPESTWNDITHFDGNANTFRLLTHRFNGRRKGGFVMSYSTLASVVKYPFSATLAGDKPKMGFFTPERDTFLRIFDTLGIPALEHEGDRIRYARHPLVYLVEAADDICYEIMDIEDAHKLRLLSTDETIELYLGFFDETEREQLRRSYPEDTDAGDQIKFLRSCVINALERACVRVFVENEAAILSGTFTGSLIRHLPERLKTAYENCAAVAHQRIYLSKEVVDIELSGFHITYTLLELMCEAVMNPKKKYSQLLLKQVSSQYELQSDDLSTRFMAVLDYLSGMTDVFALDLYRKINGQQLPMV
;
A
#
# COMPACT_ATOMS: atom_id res chain seq x y z
N MET A 1 -7.59 19.57 -13.43
CA MET A 1 -7.12 19.83 -12.07
C MET A 1 -6.03 20.92 -12.10
N ASN A 2 -5.77 21.58 -10.97
CA ASN A 2 -4.64 22.51 -10.81
C ASN A 2 -3.90 22.22 -9.49
N TRP A 3 -2.64 22.59 -9.43
CA TRP A 3 -1.78 22.19 -8.31
C TRP A 3 -2.17 22.84 -6.97
N HIS A 4 -2.58 24.11 -6.95
CA HIS A 4 -2.94 24.77 -5.70
C HIS A 4 -4.20 24.20 -5.03
N ASN A 5 -5.13 23.63 -5.80
CA ASN A 5 -6.28 22.91 -5.23
C ASN A 5 -5.91 21.50 -4.78
N LEU A 6 -5.07 20.80 -5.57
CA LEU A 6 -4.62 19.45 -5.25
C LEU A 6 -3.73 19.40 -4.00
N ILE A 7 -2.97 20.46 -3.74
CA ILE A 7 -2.07 20.55 -2.59
C ILE A 7 -2.73 21.33 -1.46
N SER A 8 -3.59 20.63 -0.73
CA SER A 8 -4.38 21.18 0.37
C SER A 8 -3.88 20.72 1.74
N SER A 9 -3.58 21.67 2.60
CA SER A 9 -3.22 21.42 4.00
C SER A 9 -4.45 21.15 4.89
N ARG A 10 -5.67 21.14 4.34
CA ARG A 10 -6.90 20.84 5.07
C ARG A 10 -6.85 19.43 5.62
N ARG A 11 -7.22 19.28 6.90
CA ARG A 11 -7.12 17.99 7.62
C ARG A 11 -8.49 17.38 7.87
N LEU A 12 -8.58 16.08 7.68
CA LEU A 12 -9.78 15.31 8.00
C LEU A 12 -10.07 15.38 9.51
N GLY A 13 -11.27 15.82 9.88
CA GLY A 13 -11.69 15.96 11.28
C GLY A 13 -11.20 17.21 11.99
N LYS A 14 -10.52 18.11 11.28
CA LYS A 14 -10.08 19.45 11.75
C LYS A 14 -10.27 20.53 10.69
N GLU A 15 -11.32 20.40 9.91
CA GLU A 15 -11.58 21.29 8.77
C GLU A 15 -11.75 22.76 9.18
N ASP A 16 -12.27 23.00 10.38
CA ASP A 16 -12.57 24.34 10.91
C ASP A 16 -11.52 24.86 11.89
N SER A 17 -10.37 24.15 12.06
CA SER A 17 -9.35 24.61 12.98
C SER A 17 -8.40 25.60 12.31
N ASP A 18 -8.19 26.76 12.94
CA ASP A 18 -7.21 27.74 12.51
C ASP A 18 -5.81 27.11 12.45
N LYS A 19 -5.04 27.48 11.42
CA LYS A 19 -3.63 27.12 11.32
C LYS A 19 -2.90 27.67 12.55
N HIS A 20 -2.11 26.84 13.24
CA HIS A 20 -1.24 27.31 14.30
C HIS A 20 -0.07 28.08 13.69
N PRO A 21 -0.03 29.42 13.79
CA PRO A 21 0.96 30.25 13.09
C PRO A 21 2.38 30.08 13.61
N THR A 22 2.59 29.33 14.69
CA THR A 22 3.88 29.21 15.41
C THR A 22 4.67 27.95 15.08
N GLU A 23 4.13 27.02 14.27
CA GLU A 23 4.84 25.78 13.94
C GLU A 23 5.70 25.96 12.67
N GLN A 24 6.98 25.59 12.76
CA GLN A 24 7.91 25.60 11.63
C GLN A 24 7.70 24.45 10.65
N ARG A 25 7.07 23.33 11.10
CA ARG A 25 6.80 22.16 10.28
C ARG A 25 5.57 22.38 9.41
N THR A 26 5.65 21.96 8.15
CA THR A 26 4.48 21.94 7.27
C THR A 26 3.47 20.90 7.74
N GLU A 27 2.19 21.05 7.33
CA GLU A 27 1.15 20.07 7.63
C GLU A 27 1.48 18.69 7.03
N PHE A 28 2.17 18.64 5.90
CA PHE A 28 2.56 17.39 5.23
C PHE A 28 3.72 16.68 5.94
N GLN A 29 4.69 17.41 6.50
CA GLN A 29 5.71 16.84 7.39
C GLN A 29 5.08 16.23 8.66
N ARG A 30 4.02 16.86 9.18
CA ARG A 30 3.26 16.32 10.32
C ARG A 30 2.49 15.04 9.95
N ASP A 31 2.09 14.87 8.69
CA ASP A 31 1.50 13.61 8.22
C ASP A 31 2.52 12.48 8.31
N TYR A 32 3.73 12.71 7.81
CA TYR A 32 4.83 11.76 7.93
C TYR A 32 5.09 11.36 9.39
N ASP A 33 5.22 12.34 10.30
CA ASP A 33 5.45 12.09 11.72
C ASP A 33 4.31 11.25 12.33
N ARG A 34 3.05 11.55 12.00
CA ARG A 34 1.89 10.79 12.52
C ARG A 34 1.92 9.33 12.11
N LEU A 35 2.34 9.04 10.89
CA LEU A 35 2.44 7.68 10.37
C LEU A 35 3.56 6.92 11.07
N ILE A 36 4.78 7.45 11.09
CA ILE A 36 5.95 6.73 11.59
C ILE A 36 5.85 6.41 13.09
N PHE A 37 5.16 7.25 13.88
CA PHE A 37 4.93 7.00 15.31
C PHE A 37 3.68 6.16 15.59
N SER A 38 2.93 5.76 14.57
CA SER A 38 1.70 4.99 14.74
C SER A 38 1.95 3.50 14.99
N SER A 39 1.06 2.87 15.77
CA SER A 39 1.12 1.42 15.97
C SER A 39 0.89 0.60 14.69
N PRO A 40 -0.05 0.97 13.79
CA PRO A 40 -0.22 0.25 12.52
C PRO A 40 1.05 0.25 11.66
N PHE A 41 1.74 1.39 11.54
CA PHE A 41 3.02 1.46 10.81
C PHE A 41 4.07 0.54 11.43
N ARG A 42 4.24 0.56 12.76
CA ARG A 42 5.21 -0.30 13.45
C ARG A 42 4.90 -1.79 13.33
N ARG A 43 3.62 -2.18 13.23
CA ARG A 43 3.23 -3.57 13.02
C ARG A 43 3.69 -4.14 11.67
N MET A 44 3.95 -3.30 10.67
CA MET A 44 4.48 -3.73 9.39
C MET A 44 5.86 -4.42 9.50
N GLN A 45 6.61 -4.18 10.57
CA GLN A 45 7.86 -4.89 10.86
C GLN A 45 7.70 -6.42 10.90
N ASN A 46 6.53 -6.90 11.33
CA ASN A 46 6.21 -8.31 11.46
C ASN A 46 5.14 -8.75 10.46
N LYS A 47 5.11 -8.12 9.30
CA LYS A 47 4.33 -8.52 8.12
C LYS A 47 5.28 -8.83 6.98
N THR A 48 5.11 -10.00 6.37
CA THR A 48 5.86 -10.45 5.20
C THR A 48 5.63 -9.50 4.01
N GLN A 49 6.69 -9.17 3.28
CA GLN A 49 6.60 -8.51 1.98
C GLN A 49 6.42 -9.57 0.89
N VAL A 50 7.41 -10.38 0.65
CA VAL A 50 7.41 -11.51 -0.30
C VAL A 50 7.91 -12.77 0.38
N PHE A 51 9.12 -12.71 0.94
CA PHE A 51 9.75 -13.87 1.57
C PHE A 51 9.35 -14.03 3.04
N PRO A 52 9.46 -15.28 3.58
CA PRO A 52 9.26 -15.53 5.00
C PRO A 52 10.02 -14.53 5.87
N LEU A 53 9.39 -14.11 6.97
CA LEU A 53 10.08 -13.28 7.96
C LEU A 53 11.37 -13.99 8.41
N PRO A 54 12.53 -13.30 8.38
CA PRO A 54 13.83 -13.92 8.43
C PRO A 54 14.16 -14.52 9.79
N GLY A 55 14.77 -15.71 9.77
CA GLY A 55 15.51 -16.24 10.92
C GLY A 55 16.94 -15.70 10.98
N SER A 56 17.75 -16.00 9.95
CA SER A 56 19.19 -15.69 9.91
C SER A 56 19.64 -14.83 8.72
N ILE A 57 18.81 -14.72 7.67
CA ILE A 57 19.10 -13.92 6.47
C ILE A 57 18.17 -12.73 6.43
N PHE A 58 18.73 -11.52 6.26
CA PHE A 58 17.92 -10.31 6.14
C PHE A 58 17.27 -10.26 4.75
N VAL A 59 15.94 -10.25 4.75
CA VAL A 59 15.09 -9.92 3.61
C VAL A 59 14.13 -8.78 4.01
N HIS A 60 13.53 -8.13 3.03
CA HIS A 60 12.62 -7.01 3.30
C HIS A 60 11.33 -7.47 3.95
N ASN A 61 10.87 -6.70 4.93
CA ASN A 61 9.51 -6.75 5.46
C ASN A 61 8.74 -5.49 5.04
N ARG A 62 7.43 -5.43 5.28
CA ARG A 62 6.62 -4.29 4.85
C ARG A 62 7.08 -2.95 5.42
N LEU A 63 7.66 -2.92 6.62
CA LEU A 63 8.16 -1.67 7.22
C LEU A 63 9.40 -1.17 6.50
N THR A 64 10.39 -2.04 6.24
CA THR A 64 11.61 -1.63 5.51
C THR A 64 11.29 -1.25 4.08
N HIS A 65 10.43 -2.01 3.40
CA HIS A 65 9.92 -1.67 2.08
C HIS A 65 9.25 -0.29 2.06
N SER A 66 8.30 -0.01 2.97
CA SER A 66 7.63 1.29 3.01
C SER A 66 8.57 2.46 3.29
N LEU A 67 9.66 2.24 4.04
CA LEU A 67 10.70 3.26 4.25
C LEU A 67 11.51 3.53 2.97
N GLU A 68 11.83 2.50 2.21
CA GLU A 68 12.53 2.61 0.93
C GLU A 68 11.65 3.28 -0.13
N VAL A 69 10.39 2.84 -0.26
CA VAL A 69 9.39 3.49 -1.12
C VAL A 69 9.22 4.96 -0.76
N SER A 70 9.19 5.29 0.54
CA SER A 70 9.12 6.67 1.00
C SER A 70 10.36 7.49 0.63
N SER A 71 11.54 6.89 0.64
CA SER A 71 12.79 7.55 0.22
C SER A 71 12.81 7.84 -1.27
N VAL A 72 12.47 6.85 -2.10
CA VAL A 72 12.35 6.98 -3.57
C VAL A 72 11.24 7.98 -3.93
N GLY A 73 10.06 7.86 -3.31
CA GLY A 73 8.95 8.78 -3.54
C GLY A 73 9.26 10.23 -3.17
N ARG A 74 10.04 10.44 -2.11
CA ARG A 74 10.53 11.78 -1.73
C ARG A 74 11.43 12.35 -2.82
N SER A 75 12.34 11.56 -3.39
CA SER A 75 13.22 11.97 -4.49
C SER A 75 12.43 12.28 -5.75
N LEU A 76 11.53 11.38 -6.17
CA LEU A 76 10.63 11.60 -7.30
C LEU A 76 9.82 12.89 -7.14
N GLY A 77 9.24 13.11 -5.96
CA GLY A 77 8.46 14.32 -5.68
C GLY A 77 9.29 15.60 -5.74
N ALA A 78 10.53 15.57 -5.22
CA ALA A 78 11.44 16.71 -5.27
C ALA A 78 11.89 17.04 -6.70
N ASP A 79 12.19 16.01 -7.50
CA ASP A 79 12.66 16.18 -8.87
C ASP A 79 11.53 16.63 -9.80
N VAL A 80 10.30 16.12 -9.61
CA VAL A 80 9.12 16.61 -10.32
C VAL A 80 8.85 18.08 -9.99
N ALA A 81 8.85 18.44 -8.70
CA ALA A 81 8.64 19.82 -8.28
C ALA A 81 9.65 20.77 -8.95
N ARG A 82 10.93 20.41 -8.93
CA ARG A 82 12.00 21.16 -9.60
C ARG A 82 11.84 21.26 -11.12
N ALA A 83 11.44 20.17 -11.76
CA ALA A 83 11.26 20.12 -13.22
C ALA A 83 10.02 20.92 -13.69
N LEU A 84 9.04 21.13 -12.82
CA LEU A 84 7.86 21.94 -13.07
C LEU A 84 8.04 23.41 -12.69
N GLU A 85 9.13 23.78 -12.01
CA GLU A 85 9.44 25.14 -11.62
C GLU A 85 9.46 26.06 -12.85
N GLY A 86 8.78 27.20 -12.76
CA GLY A 86 8.67 28.17 -13.86
C GLY A 86 7.70 27.80 -14.99
N ARG A 87 6.99 26.66 -14.92
CA ARG A 87 5.97 26.28 -15.89
C ARG A 87 4.56 26.71 -15.49
N HIS A 88 4.37 27.13 -14.26
CA HIS A 88 3.10 27.46 -13.64
C HIS A 88 3.07 28.87 -13.07
N ASP A 89 1.89 29.36 -12.72
CA ASP A 89 1.74 30.63 -12.01
C ASP A 89 2.31 30.54 -10.56
N ALA A 90 2.32 31.66 -9.87
CA ALA A 90 2.91 31.75 -8.53
C ALA A 90 2.18 30.88 -7.49
N ALA A 91 0.86 30.69 -7.64
CA ALA A 91 0.07 29.91 -6.69
C ALA A 91 0.34 28.41 -6.84
N ASP A 92 0.36 27.91 -8.06
CA ASP A 92 0.72 26.52 -8.37
C ASP A 92 2.19 26.23 -8.04
N THR A 93 3.12 27.14 -8.36
CA THR A 93 4.54 26.99 -8.05
C THR A 93 4.77 26.87 -6.54
N ALA A 94 4.14 27.68 -5.71
CA ALA A 94 4.24 27.58 -4.24
C ALA A 94 3.69 26.23 -3.71
N ALA A 95 2.65 25.67 -4.37
CA ALA A 95 2.10 24.37 -4.02
C ALA A 95 3.09 23.24 -4.31
N LEU A 96 3.84 23.31 -5.43
CA LEU A 96 4.78 22.26 -5.86
C LEU A 96 5.87 21.96 -4.80
N GLU A 97 6.27 22.92 -3.99
CA GLU A 97 7.26 22.74 -2.91
C GLU A 97 6.87 21.65 -1.91
N SER A 98 5.58 21.37 -1.77
CA SER A 98 5.06 20.38 -0.82
C SER A 98 4.97 18.97 -1.38
N ILE A 99 5.14 18.75 -2.68
CA ILE A 99 4.96 17.46 -3.36
C ILE A 99 5.84 16.38 -2.71
N SER A 100 7.11 16.67 -2.51
CA SER A 100 8.07 15.72 -1.92
C SER A 100 7.61 15.21 -0.54
N ALA A 101 7.11 16.07 0.33
CA ALA A 101 6.63 15.68 1.65
C ALA A 101 5.33 14.87 1.59
N ILE A 102 4.40 15.22 0.69
CA ILE A 102 3.13 14.50 0.50
C ILE A 102 3.40 13.10 -0.03
N VAL A 103 4.20 12.97 -1.10
CA VAL A 103 4.54 11.68 -1.70
C VAL A 103 5.26 10.79 -0.70
N SER A 104 6.24 11.35 0.03
CA SER A 104 6.95 10.62 1.08
C SER A 104 6.01 10.07 2.16
N ALA A 105 5.04 10.85 2.63
CA ALA A 105 4.05 10.42 3.60
C ALA A 105 3.07 9.39 3.02
N ALA A 106 2.61 9.58 1.79
CA ALA A 106 1.72 8.63 1.10
C ALA A 106 2.41 7.27 0.88
N CYS A 107 3.68 7.29 0.50
CA CYS A 107 4.52 6.08 0.38
C CYS A 107 4.67 5.32 1.70
N LEU A 108 4.82 6.01 2.85
CA LEU A 108 4.82 5.32 4.15
C LEU A 108 3.51 4.59 4.43
N ALA A 109 2.40 5.15 3.96
CA ALA A 109 1.08 4.65 4.30
C ALA A 109 0.57 3.56 3.34
N HIS A 110 1.10 3.48 2.10
CA HIS A 110 0.49 2.71 1.01
C HIS A 110 0.16 1.25 1.37
N ASP A 111 1.01 0.60 2.14
CA ASP A 111 0.93 -0.81 2.51
C ASP A 111 0.34 -1.07 3.91
N MET A 112 -0.07 -0.02 4.65
CA MET A 112 -0.54 -0.15 6.04
C MET A 112 -1.84 -0.95 6.19
N GLY A 113 -2.66 -0.99 5.14
CA GLY A 113 -3.95 -1.69 5.11
C GLY A 113 -3.87 -3.16 4.74
N ASN A 114 -2.73 -3.66 4.29
CA ASN A 114 -2.58 -5.05 3.92
C ASN A 114 -2.77 -5.99 5.12
N PRO A 115 -3.54 -7.09 4.96
CA PRO A 115 -3.71 -8.07 6.02
C PRO A 115 -2.40 -8.84 6.29
N PRO A 116 -2.33 -9.66 7.36
CA PRO A 116 -1.22 -10.60 7.54
C PRO A 116 -1.10 -11.50 6.30
N PHE A 117 0.11 -11.91 5.98
CA PHE A 117 0.47 -12.73 4.81
C PHE A 117 0.18 -12.08 3.44
N GLY A 118 -0.04 -10.76 3.42
CA GLY A 118 -0.16 -9.97 2.20
C GLY A 118 -1.27 -10.43 1.26
N HIS A 119 -0.92 -10.68 -0.01
CA HIS A 119 -1.86 -11.11 -1.05
C HIS A 119 -2.63 -12.37 -0.69
N SER A 120 -1.96 -13.37 -0.12
CA SER A 120 -2.61 -14.60 0.32
C SER A 120 -3.69 -14.34 1.38
N GLY A 121 -3.45 -13.37 2.27
CA GLY A 121 -4.46 -12.92 3.24
C GLY A 121 -5.65 -12.20 2.58
N GLU A 122 -5.40 -11.36 1.55
CA GLU A 122 -6.47 -10.72 0.77
C GLU A 122 -7.33 -11.77 0.04
N GLU A 123 -6.67 -12.70 -0.65
CA GLU A 123 -7.35 -13.79 -1.37
C GLU A 123 -8.15 -14.67 -0.42
N ALA A 124 -7.62 -15.00 0.76
CA ALA A 124 -8.35 -15.76 1.76
C ALA A 124 -9.63 -15.05 2.23
N ILE A 125 -9.58 -13.72 2.39
CA ILE A 125 -10.75 -12.91 2.75
C ILE A 125 -11.77 -12.93 1.61
N CYS A 126 -11.35 -12.65 0.39
CA CYS A 126 -12.23 -12.65 -0.78
C CYS A 126 -12.87 -14.03 -1.03
N SER A 127 -12.06 -15.10 -1.05
CA SER A 127 -12.54 -16.47 -1.26
C SER A 127 -13.49 -16.95 -0.18
N PHE A 128 -13.24 -16.59 1.09
CA PHE A 128 -14.15 -16.94 2.19
C PHE A 128 -15.58 -16.47 1.92
N PHE A 129 -15.75 -15.20 1.46
CA PHE A 129 -17.06 -14.65 1.19
C PHE A 129 -17.59 -15.03 -0.20
N SER A 130 -16.76 -15.07 -1.25
CA SER A 130 -17.22 -15.27 -2.63
C SER A 130 -17.55 -16.73 -2.97
N GLU A 131 -16.82 -17.68 -2.40
CA GLU A 131 -16.95 -19.12 -2.75
C GLU A 131 -16.90 -20.07 -1.55
N GLY A 132 -16.56 -19.56 -0.36
CA GLY A 132 -16.34 -20.34 0.85
C GLY A 132 -17.51 -20.33 1.83
N ALA A 133 -17.20 -20.67 3.10
CA ALA A 133 -18.17 -20.76 4.19
C ALA A 133 -18.90 -19.43 4.47
N GLY A 134 -18.29 -18.30 4.10
CA GLY A 134 -18.89 -16.97 4.26
C GLY A 134 -20.11 -16.71 3.39
N GLN A 135 -20.35 -17.50 2.32
CA GLN A 135 -21.54 -17.35 1.48
C GLN A 135 -22.86 -17.43 2.26
N GLN A 136 -22.88 -18.16 3.39
CA GLN A 136 -24.04 -18.21 4.27
C GLN A 136 -24.49 -16.85 4.81
N TYR A 137 -23.65 -15.82 4.75
CA TYR A 137 -23.95 -14.47 5.21
C TYR A 137 -24.49 -13.54 4.12
N ARG A 138 -24.58 -14.02 2.85
CA ARG A 138 -25.00 -13.21 1.69
C ARG A 138 -26.36 -12.57 1.88
N ASP A 139 -27.32 -13.36 2.37
CA ASP A 139 -28.72 -12.91 2.47
C ASP A 139 -28.99 -12.04 3.72
N VAL A 140 -28.05 -11.94 4.64
CA VAL A 140 -28.21 -11.14 5.87
C VAL A 140 -27.40 -9.84 5.85
N LEU A 141 -26.52 -9.67 4.88
CA LEU A 141 -25.75 -8.45 4.69
C LEU A 141 -26.31 -7.60 3.53
N PRO A 142 -26.28 -6.27 3.64
CA PRO A 142 -26.58 -5.37 2.52
C PRO A 142 -25.66 -5.66 1.33
N GLU A 143 -26.16 -5.44 0.11
CA GLU A 143 -25.40 -5.68 -1.11
C GLU A 143 -24.11 -4.83 -1.18
N SER A 144 -24.15 -3.61 -0.71
CA SER A 144 -22.96 -2.74 -0.66
C SER A 144 -21.85 -3.34 0.24
N THR A 145 -22.23 -3.80 1.43
CA THR A 145 -21.28 -4.48 2.34
C THR A 145 -20.78 -5.78 1.71
N TRP A 146 -21.65 -6.53 1.05
CA TRP A 146 -21.28 -7.77 0.38
C TRP A 146 -20.25 -7.53 -0.72
N ASN A 147 -20.46 -6.51 -1.54
CA ASN A 147 -19.50 -6.12 -2.58
C ASN A 147 -18.15 -5.69 -1.97
N ASP A 148 -18.17 -4.93 -0.88
CA ASP A 148 -16.95 -4.52 -0.19
C ASP A 148 -16.11 -5.70 0.31
N ILE A 149 -16.75 -6.69 0.96
CA ILE A 149 -16.04 -7.82 1.59
C ILE A 149 -15.61 -8.89 0.58
N THR A 150 -16.36 -9.09 -0.52
CA THR A 150 -15.97 -10.00 -1.61
C THR A 150 -14.87 -9.44 -2.51
N HIS A 151 -14.65 -8.13 -2.49
CA HIS A 151 -13.58 -7.45 -3.22
C HIS A 151 -12.60 -6.76 -2.25
N PHE A 152 -12.38 -7.34 -1.07
CA PHE A 152 -11.47 -6.76 -0.10
C PHE A 152 -10.10 -6.45 -0.72
N ASP A 153 -9.64 -5.23 -0.56
CA ASP A 153 -8.37 -4.73 -1.11
C ASP A 153 -7.60 -3.96 -0.03
N GLY A 154 -6.32 -4.27 0.16
CA GLY A 154 -5.43 -3.57 1.09
C GLY A 154 -5.32 -2.07 0.84
N ASN A 155 -5.48 -1.62 -0.43
CA ASN A 155 -5.51 -0.19 -0.74
C ASN A 155 -6.75 0.50 -0.14
N ALA A 156 -7.94 -0.09 -0.31
CA ALA A 156 -9.16 0.44 0.30
C ALA A 156 -9.07 0.37 1.83
N ASN A 157 -8.49 -0.69 2.36
CA ASN A 157 -8.29 -0.84 3.79
C ASN A 157 -7.25 0.15 4.34
N THR A 158 -6.25 0.55 3.56
CA THR A 158 -5.34 1.66 3.92
C THR A 158 -6.12 2.96 4.08
N PHE A 159 -6.99 3.30 3.13
CA PHE A 159 -7.82 4.50 3.23
C PHE A 159 -8.75 4.43 4.47
N ARG A 160 -9.39 3.28 4.72
CA ARG A 160 -10.19 3.05 5.93
C ARG A 160 -9.37 3.23 7.20
N LEU A 161 -8.21 2.58 7.31
CA LEU A 161 -7.34 2.67 8.47
C LEU A 161 -6.95 4.12 8.82
N LEU A 162 -6.73 4.95 7.79
CA LEU A 162 -6.33 6.35 7.94
C LEU A 162 -7.51 7.27 8.28
N THR A 163 -8.72 6.96 7.83
CA THR A 163 -9.89 7.85 7.91
C THR A 163 -10.94 7.43 8.92
N HIS A 164 -11.07 6.12 9.17
CA HIS A 164 -12.09 5.57 10.08
C HIS A 164 -11.86 5.98 11.53
N ARG A 165 -12.97 6.26 12.21
CA ARG A 165 -12.97 6.58 13.64
C ARG A 165 -13.17 5.31 14.45
N PHE A 166 -12.09 4.61 14.76
CA PHE A 166 -12.14 3.52 15.75
C PHE A 166 -12.54 4.04 17.13
N ASN A 167 -13.13 3.17 17.96
CA ASN A 167 -13.52 3.52 19.33
C ASN A 167 -12.33 4.07 20.12
N GLY A 168 -12.57 5.15 20.88
CA GLY A 168 -11.53 5.85 21.62
C GLY A 168 -10.63 6.75 20.79
N ARG A 169 -10.82 6.81 19.45
CA ARG A 169 -10.06 7.69 18.57
C ARG A 169 -10.78 9.01 18.29
N ARG A 170 -10.00 10.01 17.87
CA ARG A 170 -10.52 11.33 17.48
C ARG A 170 -11.28 11.24 16.15
N LYS A 171 -12.18 12.17 15.90
CA LYS A 171 -12.81 12.36 14.58
C LYS A 171 -11.73 12.54 13.50
N GLY A 172 -11.92 11.92 12.33
CA GLY A 172 -10.96 11.96 11.22
C GLY A 172 -9.79 10.96 11.32
N GLY A 173 -9.90 9.93 12.18
CA GLY A 173 -8.93 8.85 12.25
C GLY A 173 -7.52 9.35 12.59
N PHE A 174 -6.58 9.24 11.66
CA PHE A 174 -5.21 9.76 11.77
C PHE A 174 -5.12 11.30 11.64
N VAL A 175 -6.21 11.96 11.26
CA VAL A 175 -6.25 13.42 11.04
C VAL A 175 -5.20 13.85 10.01
N MET A 176 -5.14 13.14 8.88
CA MET A 176 -4.23 13.40 7.77
C MET A 176 -4.72 14.56 6.89
N SER A 177 -3.81 15.17 6.13
CA SER A 177 -4.18 16.15 5.11
C SER A 177 -4.93 15.49 3.94
N TYR A 178 -5.81 16.25 3.30
CA TYR A 178 -6.58 15.76 2.16
C TYR A 178 -5.67 15.31 1.00
N SER A 179 -4.61 16.06 0.72
CA SER A 179 -3.67 15.71 -0.34
C SER A 179 -2.96 14.38 -0.06
N THR A 180 -2.49 14.15 1.17
CA THR A 180 -1.88 12.87 1.53
C THR A 180 -2.88 11.73 1.41
N LEU A 181 -4.13 11.91 1.89
CA LEU A 181 -5.17 10.88 1.79
C LEU A 181 -5.51 10.56 0.33
N ALA A 182 -5.66 11.56 -0.54
CA ALA A 182 -5.95 11.34 -1.95
C ALA A 182 -4.77 10.68 -2.69
N SER A 183 -3.53 11.00 -2.28
CA SER A 183 -2.30 10.44 -2.89
C SER A 183 -2.05 8.96 -2.55
N VAL A 184 -2.73 8.41 -1.53
CA VAL A 184 -2.67 6.98 -1.19
C VAL A 184 -3.66 6.15 -2.03
N VAL A 185 -4.72 6.76 -2.55
CA VAL A 185 -5.80 6.03 -3.24
C VAL A 185 -5.41 5.68 -4.67
N LYS A 186 -4.84 4.49 -4.86
CA LYS A 186 -4.39 3.97 -6.17
C LYS A 186 -5.55 3.70 -7.13
N TYR A 187 -6.68 3.23 -6.62
CA TYR A 187 -7.87 2.83 -7.37
C TYR A 187 -9.09 3.65 -6.92
N PRO A 188 -9.28 4.89 -7.42
CA PRO A 188 -10.30 5.80 -6.91
C PRO A 188 -11.72 5.44 -7.38
N PHE A 189 -12.17 4.21 -7.10
CA PHE A 189 -13.51 3.72 -7.44
C PHE A 189 -14.04 2.73 -6.40
N SER A 190 -15.38 2.60 -6.38
CA SER A 190 -16.13 1.72 -5.49
C SER A 190 -16.03 0.24 -5.91
N ALA A 191 -16.29 -0.68 -4.98
CA ALA A 191 -16.31 -2.12 -5.21
C ALA A 191 -17.25 -2.53 -6.37
N THR A 192 -18.34 -1.82 -6.59
CA THR A 192 -19.28 -2.07 -7.71
C THR A 192 -18.68 -1.90 -9.10
N LEU A 193 -17.52 -1.24 -9.20
CA LEU A 193 -16.75 -1.05 -10.43
C LEU A 193 -15.48 -1.91 -10.48
N ALA A 194 -15.24 -2.74 -9.47
CA ALA A 194 -14.21 -3.76 -9.51
C ALA A 194 -14.54 -4.78 -10.63
N GLY A 195 -13.55 -5.11 -11.44
CA GLY A 195 -13.68 -6.16 -12.44
C GLY A 195 -13.32 -7.53 -11.84
N ASP A 196 -12.74 -8.41 -12.67
CA ASP A 196 -12.29 -9.73 -12.23
C ASP A 196 -11.22 -9.68 -11.13
N LYS A 197 -10.53 -8.55 -10.98
CA LYS A 197 -9.57 -8.32 -9.91
C LYS A 197 -10.23 -7.52 -8.79
N PRO A 198 -10.09 -7.92 -7.51
CA PRO A 198 -10.67 -7.21 -6.37
C PRO A 198 -9.89 -5.92 -6.10
N LYS A 199 -10.05 -4.89 -6.95
CA LYS A 199 -9.40 -3.59 -6.79
C LYS A 199 -10.45 -2.52 -6.57
N MET A 200 -10.26 -1.72 -5.49
CA MET A 200 -11.11 -0.58 -5.14
C MET A 200 -10.34 0.40 -4.25
N GLY A 201 -10.87 1.63 -4.06
CA GLY A 201 -10.19 2.68 -3.31
C GLY A 201 -10.76 2.96 -1.93
N PHE A 202 -11.98 2.54 -1.67
CA PHE A 202 -12.67 2.78 -0.39
C PHE A 202 -13.81 1.79 -0.21
N PHE A 203 -14.11 1.45 1.06
CA PHE A 203 -15.30 0.71 1.42
C PHE A 203 -16.52 1.65 1.55
N THR A 204 -17.72 1.11 1.45
CA THR A 204 -18.97 1.87 1.56
C THR A 204 -19.06 2.78 2.79
N PRO A 205 -18.60 2.39 4.00
CA PRO A 205 -18.59 3.29 5.15
C PRO A 205 -17.72 4.53 5.00
N GLU A 206 -16.68 4.48 4.16
CA GLU A 206 -15.76 5.60 3.91
C GLU A 206 -16.17 6.47 2.72
N ARG A 207 -17.27 6.13 2.00
CA ARG A 207 -17.76 6.82 0.79
C ARG A 207 -17.85 8.33 0.95
N ASP A 208 -18.58 8.80 1.96
CA ASP A 208 -18.82 10.25 2.15
C ASP A 208 -17.52 11.00 2.46
N THR A 209 -16.59 10.35 3.15
CA THR A 209 -15.27 10.90 3.42
C THR A 209 -14.44 10.98 2.15
N PHE A 210 -14.48 9.94 1.32
CA PHE A 210 -13.82 9.90 0.01
C PHE A 210 -14.34 11.02 -0.90
N LEU A 211 -15.64 11.10 -1.10
CA LEU A 211 -16.30 12.13 -1.93
C LEU A 211 -15.89 13.53 -1.48
N ARG A 212 -16.03 13.83 -0.19
CA ARG A 212 -15.68 15.14 0.37
C ARG A 212 -14.21 15.51 0.12
N ILE A 213 -13.28 14.57 0.22
CA ILE A 213 -11.85 14.81 -0.04
C ILE A 213 -11.64 15.11 -1.52
N PHE A 214 -12.15 14.25 -2.41
CA PHE A 214 -11.91 14.35 -3.84
C PHE A 214 -12.59 15.58 -4.44
N ASP A 215 -13.81 15.89 -4.05
CA ASP A 215 -14.52 17.11 -4.47
C ASP A 215 -13.83 18.39 -3.98
N THR A 216 -13.35 18.39 -2.72
CA THR A 216 -12.61 19.55 -2.17
C THR A 216 -11.31 19.81 -2.93
N LEU A 217 -10.62 18.77 -3.38
CA LEU A 217 -9.39 18.88 -4.16
C LEU A 217 -9.65 19.20 -5.66
N GLY A 218 -10.91 19.21 -6.08
CA GLY A 218 -11.28 19.46 -7.47
C GLY A 218 -10.88 18.32 -8.41
N ILE A 219 -10.82 17.09 -7.91
CA ILE A 219 -10.55 15.91 -8.73
C ILE A 219 -11.85 15.55 -9.46
N PRO A 220 -11.83 15.39 -10.80
CA PRO A 220 -13.07 15.15 -11.56
C PRO A 220 -13.62 13.74 -11.30
N ALA A 221 -14.95 13.67 -11.10
CA ALA A 221 -15.70 12.44 -11.16
C ALA A 221 -15.79 11.97 -12.61
N LEU A 222 -15.43 10.71 -12.87
CA LEU A 222 -15.53 10.07 -14.18
C LEU A 222 -16.82 9.26 -14.30
N GLU A 223 -17.34 8.74 -13.17
CA GLU A 223 -18.63 8.06 -13.07
C GLU A 223 -19.17 8.31 -11.66
N HIS A 224 -20.45 8.69 -11.56
CA HIS A 224 -21.11 8.90 -10.28
C HIS A 224 -22.62 8.65 -10.43
N GLU A 225 -23.02 7.39 -10.37
CA GLU A 225 -24.41 6.95 -10.42
C GLU A 225 -24.70 5.99 -9.27
N GLY A 226 -25.42 6.45 -8.26
CA GLY A 226 -25.70 5.65 -7.07
C GLY A 226 -24.41 5.17 -6.37
N ASP A 227 -24.20 3.86 -6.32
CA ASP A 227 -23.00 3.26 -5.72
C ASP A 227 -21.87 3.05 -6.74
N ARG A 228 -22.08 3.36 -8.00
CA ARG A 228 -21.05 3.32 -9.05
C ARG A 228 -20.30 4.66 -9.04
N ILE A 229 -19.18 4.69 -8.36
CA ILE A 229 -18.37 5.90 -8.14
C ILE A 229 -16.97 5.65 -8.68
N ARG A 230 -16.50 6.53 -9.57
CA ARG A 230 -15.13 6.57 -10.08
C ARG A 230 -14.67 8.01 -10.25
N TYR A 231 -13.51 8.31 -9.71
CA TYR A 231 -12.84 9.59 -9.90
C TYR A 231 -11.55 9.40 -10.71
N ALA A 232 -11.02 10.50 -11.24
CA ALA A 232 -9.66 10.50 -11.75
C ALA A 232 -8.67 10.25 -10.60
N ARG A 233 -7.48 9.75 -10.91
CA ARG A 233 -6.41 9.62 -9.92
C ARG A 233 -5.89 11.00 -9.52
N HIS A 234 -5.58 11.17 -8.23
CA HIS A 234 -4.77 12.30 -7.80
C HIS A 234 -3.39 12.22 -8.48
N PRO A 235 -2.85 13.32 -9.07
CA PRO A 235 -1.58 13.27 -9.79
C PRO A 235 -0.43 12.63 -9.03
N LEU A 236 -0.33 12.85 -7.72
CA LEU A 236 0.75 12.29 -6.92
C LEU A 236 0.68 10.76 -6.70
N VAL A 237 -0.46 10.13 -6.97
CA VAL A 237 -0.58 8.66 -6.96
C VAL A 237 0.37 8.01 -7.94
N TYR A 238 0.61 8.63 -9.10
CA TYR A 238 1.54 8.11 -10.10
C TYR A 238 2.99 8.07 -9.58
N LEU A 239 3.37 9.01 -8.72
CA LEU A 239 4.70 9.04 -8.08
C LEU A 239 4.79 8.01 -6.96
N VAL A 240 3.72 7.83 -6.18
CA VAL A 240 3.65 6.79 -5.15
C VAL A 240 3.72 5.40 -5.78
N GLU A 241 2.94 5.15 -6.84
CA GLU A 241 2.95 3.90 -7.60
C GLU A 241 4.32 3.62 -8.22
N ALA A 242 4.97 4.63 -8.82
CA ALA A 242 6.30 4.46 -9.40
C ALA A 242 7.35 4.15 -8.34
N ALA A 243 7.28 4.79 -7.18
CA ALA A 243 8.20 4.50 -6.08
C ALA A 243 8.04 3.08 -5.55
N ASP A 244 6.80 2.61 -5.42
CA ASP A 244 6.46 1.24 -5.04
C ASP A 244 6.97 0.23 -6.08
N ASP A 245 6.61 0.42 -7.35
CA ASP A 245 7.02 -0.45 -8.46
C ASP A 245 8.56 -0.56 -8.57
N ILE A 246 9.30 0.56 -8.42
CA ILE A 246 10.77 0.57 -8.45
C ILE A 246 11.36 -0.22 -7.28
N CYS A 247 10.88 0.05 -6.05
CA CYS A 247 11.40 -0.63 -4.88
C CYS A 247 11.04 -2.12 -4.89
N TYR A 248 9.79 -2.45 -5.18
CA TYR A 248 9.31 -3.83 -5.19
C TYR A 248 10.17 -4.70 -6.12
N GLU A 249 10.26 -4.33 -7.39
CA GLU A 249 10.95 -5.15 -8.39
C GLU A 249 12.46 -5.27 -8.14
N ILE A 250 13.11 -4.14 -7.87
CA ILE A 250 14.57 -4.11 -7.75
C ILE A 250 15.05 -4.73 -6.45
N MET A 251 14.32 -4.54 -5.35
CA MET A 251 14.70 -5.13 -4.06
C MET A 251 14.41 -6.63 -4.01
N ASP A 252 13.36 -7.11 -4.68
CA ASP A 252 13.07 -8.55 -4.76
C ASP A 252 14.17 -9.31 -5.48
N ILE A 253 14.77 -8.76 -6.53
CA ILE A 253 15.94 -9.34 -7.21
C ILE A 253 17.15 -9.41 -6.25
N GLU A 254 17.40 -8.36 -5.44
CA GLU A 254 18.47 -8.40 -4.45
C GLU A 254 18.21 -9.44 -3.36
N ASP A 255 17.00 -9.54 -2.85
CA ASP A 255 16.63 -10.52 -1.83
C ASP A 255 16.68 -11.95 -2.38
N ALA A 256 16.30 -12.17 -3.63
CA ALA A 256 16.49 -13.46 -4.30
C ALA A 256 17.96 -13.86 -4.41
N HIS A 257 18.87 -12.92 -4.67
CA HIS A 257 20.30 -13.18 -4.61
C HIS A 257 20.76 -13.54 -3.20
N LYS A 258 20.36 -12.80 -2.17
CA LYS A 258 20.69 -13.11 -0.76
C LYS A 258 20.23 -14.51 -0.35
N LEU A 259 19.07 -14.93 -0.84
CA LEU A 259 18.49 -16.26 -0.62
C LEU A 259 19.07 -17.34 -1.55
N ARG A 260 19.98 -16.99 -2.45
CA ARG A 260 20.60 -17.89 -3.43
C ARG A 260 19.62 -18.50 -4.44
N LEU A 261 18.50 -17.83 -4.67
CA LEU A 261 17.57 -18.15 -5.76
C LEU A 261 18.12 -17.65 -7.10
N LEU A 262 18.91 -16.57 -7.06
CA LEU A 262 19.68 -16.06 -8.20
C LEU A 262 21.17 -16.09 -7.89
N SER A 263 21.99 -16.40 -8.90
CA SER A 263 23.44 -16.26 -8.79
C SER A 263 23.87 -14.79 -8.85
N THR A 264 25.11 -14.52 -8.44
CA THR A 264 25.71 -13.19 -8.55
C THR A 264 25.73 -12.68 -9.98
N ASP A 265 26.17 -13.52 -10.93
CA ASP A 265 26.29 -13.15 -12.35
C ASP A 265 24.92 -12.86 -12.97
N GLU A 266 23.89 -13.69 -12.68
CA GLU A 266 22.52 -13.43 -13.13
C GLU A 266 22.00 -12.10 -12.61
N THR A 267 22.21 -11.80 -11.32
CA THR A 267 21.77 -10.55 -10.70
C THR A 267 22.47 -9.33 -11.30
N ILE A 268 23.78 -9.41 -11.51
CA ILE A 268 24.56 -8.34 -12.15
C ILE A 268 24.08 -8.09 -13.60
N GLU A 269 23.86 -9.14 -14.38
CA GLU A 269 23.40 -8.99 -15.78
C GLU A 269 21.98 -8.42 -15.85
N LEU A 270 21.08 -8.78 -14.93
CA LEU A 270 19.75 -8.17 -14.85
C LEU A 270 19.85 -6.65 -14.62
N TYR A 271 20.68 -6.23 -13.66
CA TYR A 271 20.86 -4.80 -13.38
C TYR A 271 21.60 -4.05 -14.49
N LEU A 272 22.61 -4.66 -15.11
CA LEU A 272 23.29 -4.08 -16.26
C LEU A 272 22.37 -3.94 -17.48
N GLY A 273 21.28 -4.72 -17.57
CA GLY A 273 20.25 -4.60 -18.60
C GLY A 273 19.63 -3.21 -18.73
N PHE A 274 19.61 -2.43 -17.65
CA PHE A 274 19.09 -1.05 -17.67
C PHE A 274 20.00 -0.04 -18.37
N PHE A 275 21.23 -0.38 -18.71
CA PHE A 275 22.26 0.52 -19.21
C PHE A 275 22.69 0.13 -20.64
N ASP A 276 23.13 1.12 -21.45
CA ASP A 276 23.74 0.85 -22.73
C ASP A 276 25.19 0.33 -22.58
N GLU A 277 25.80 -0.09 -23.69
CA GLU A 277 27.13 -0.74 -23.64
C GLU A 277 28.21 0.18 -23.06
N THR A 278 28.14 1.47 -23.38
CA THR A 278 29.11 2.45 -22.87
C THR A 278 28.92 2.67 -21.36
N GLU A 279 27.67 2.79 -20.93
CA GLU A 279 27.32 2.91 -19.52
C GLU A 279 27.72 1.65 -18.73
N ARG A 280 27.49 0.46 -19.30
CA ARG A 280 27.91 -0.84 -18.68
C ARG A 280 29.41 -0.92 -18.48
N GLU A 281 30.18 -0.54 -19.49
CA GLU A 281 31.64 -0.51 -19.36
C GLU A 281 32.10 0.48 -18.28
N GLN A 282 31.49 1.66 -18.19
CA GLN A 282 31.77 2.63 -17.14
C GLN A 282 31.43 2.09 -15.76
N LEU A 283 30.28 1.47 -15.61
CA LEU A 283 29.85 0.84 -14.36
C LEU A 283 30.82 -0.29 -13.96
N ARG A 284 31.20 -1.17 -14.86
CA ARG A 284 32.18 -2.24 -14.61
C ARG A 284 33.54 -1.71 -14.19
N ARG A 285 33.97 -0.57 -14.70
CA ARG A 285 35.25 0.10 -14.29
C ARG A 285 35.14 0.87 -12.99
N SER A 286 33.91 1.12 -12.49
CA SER A 286 33.69 1.88 -11.25
C SER A 286 33.95 1.07 -9.99
N TYR A 287 34.08 -0.27 -10.10
CA TYR A 287 34.46 -1.09 -8.96
C TYR A 287 35.96 -1.40 -8.96
N PRO A 288 36.60 -1.42 -7.77
CA PRO A 288 37.88 -2.07 -7.59
C PRO A 288 37.78 -3.59 -7.91
N GLU A 289 38.85 -4.19 -8.43
CA GLU A 289 38.86 -5.63 -8.76
C GLU A 289 38.56 -6.52 -7.56
N ASP A 290 38.85 -6.05 -6.35
CA ASP A 290 38.65 -6.80 -5.08
C ASP A 290 37.29 -6.53 -4.42
N THR A 291 36.34 -5.87 -5.13
CA THR A 291 35.03 -5.52 -4.53
C THR A 291 34.20 -6.79 -4.29
N ASP A 292 33.67 -6.94 -3.07
CA ASP A 292 32.75 -8.03 -2.74
C ASP A 292 31.51 -8.01 -3.64
N ALA A 293 31.06 -9.19 -4.04
CA ALA A 293 29.91 -9.35 -4.95
C ALA A 293 28.63 -8.69 -4.40
N GLY A 294 28.42 -8.74 -3.08
CA GLY A 294 27.29 -8.09 -2.45
C GLY A 294 27.34 -6.57 -2.56
N ASP A 295 28.54 -5.99 -2.47
CA ASP A 295 28.72 -4.54 -2.62
C ASP A 295 28.59 -4.08 -4.08
N GLN A 296 29.02 -4.92 -5.04
CA GLN A 296 28.76 -4.67 -6.47
C GLN A 296 27.25 -4.63 -6.76
N ILE A 297 26.48 -5.59 -6.26
CA ILE A 297 25.04 -5.65 -6.44
C ILE A 297 24.37 -4.43 -5.81
N LYS A 298 24.73 -4.03 -4.58
CA LYS A 298 24.20 -2.81 -3.92
C LYS A 298 24.47 -1.54 -4.72
N PHE A 299 25.67 -1.44 -5.29
CA PHE A 299 26.03 -0.30 -6.14
C PHE A 299 25.17 -0.27 -7.42
N LEU A 300 25.09 -1.39 -8.15
CA LEU A 300 24.28 -1.50 -9.36
C LEU A 300 22.81 -1.23 -9.08
N ARG A 301 22.27 -1.80 -7.99
CA ARG A 301 20.91 -1.49 -7.52
C ARG A 301 20.68 0.01 -7.40
N SER A 302 21.59 0.73 -6.76
CA SER A 302 21.47 2.19 -6.59
C SER A 302 21.50 2.92 -7.94
N CYS A 303 22.33 2.45 -8.88
CA CYS A 303 22.39 3.01 -10.23
C CYS A 303 21.07 2.77 -11.00
N VAL A 304 20.48 1.57 -10.88
CA VAL A 304 19.20 1.22 -11.51
C VAL A 304 18.06 2.06 -10.94
N ILE A 305 17.96 2.16 -9.61
CA ILE A 305 16.95 3.01 -8.96
C ILE A 305 17.05 4.45 -9.47
N ASN A 306 18.24 5.04 -9.48
CA ASN A 306 18.46 6.41 -10.00
C ASN A 306 18.10 6.55 -11.49
N ALA A 307 18.33 5.53 -12.31
CA ALA A 307 17.97 5.56 -13.74
C ALA A 307 16.44 5.53 -13.91
N LEU A 308 15.74 4.68 -13.15
CA LEU A 308 14.29 4.59 -13.15
C LEU A 308 13.63 5.85 -12.60
N GLU A 309 14.13 6.41 -11.48
CA GLU A 309 13.63 7.67 -10.93
C GLU A 309 13.67 8.79 -11.98
N ARG A 310 14.83 9.02 -12.61
CA ARG A 310 14.98 10.05 -13.64
C ARG A 310 14.05 9.84 -14.83
N ALA A 311 13.86 8.59 -15.24
CA ALA A 311 12.98 8.28 -16.36
C ALA A 311 11.50 8.48 -15.98
N CYS A 312 11.07 8.08 -14.78
CA CYS A 312 9.71 8.32 -14.29
C CYS A 312 9.41 9.82 -14.12
N VAL A 313 10.35 10.61 -13.63
CA VAL A 313 10.21 12.08 -13.57
C VAL A 313 9.98 12.66 -14.96
N ARG A 314 10.77 12.24 -15.95
CA ARG A 314 10.60 12.69 -17.34
C ARG A 314 9.23 12.33 -17.88
N VAL A 315 8.80 11.07 -17.72
CA VAL A 315 7.47 10.61 -18.16
C VAL A 315 6.36 11.43 -17.50
N PHE A 316 6.46 11.68 -16.20
CA PHE A 316 5.46 12.48 -15.47
C PHE A 316 5.37 13.91 -16.04
N VAL A 317 6.52 14.59 -16.19
CA VAL A 317 6.60 15.98 -16.63
C VAL A 317 6.16 16.16 -18.10
N GLU A 318 6.47 15.19 -18.95
CA GLU A 318 6.04 15.18 -20.36
C GLU A 318 4.52 14.93 -20.50
N ASN A 319 3.92 14.22 -19.55
CA ASN A 319 2.50 13.88 -19.54
C ASN A 319 1.67 14.69 -18.53
N GLU A 320 2.22 15.73 -17.94
CA GLU A 320 1.55 16.51 -16.89
C GLU A 320 0.14 16.97 -17.28
N ALA A 321 -0.05 17.47 -18.51
CA ALA A 321 -1.35 17.91 -18.99
C ALA A 321 -2.38 16.78 -19.02
N ALA A 322 -1.99 15.58 -19.44
CA ALA A 322 -2.86 14.40 -19.45
C ALA A 322 -3.15 13.90 -18.01
N ILE A 323 -2.16 13.97 -17.12
CA ILE A 323 -2.32 13.64 -15.70
C ILE A 323 -3.30 14.61 -15.02
N LEU A 324 -3.12 15.92 -15.22
CA LEU A 324 -4.00 16.95 -14.65
C LEU A 324 -5.41 16.96 -15.26
N SER A 325 -5.57 16.50 -16.50
CA SER A 325 -6.91 16.31 -17.09
C SER A 325 -7.59 15.01 -16.66
N GLY A 326 -6.86 14.08 -16.00
CA GLY A 326 -7.38 12.77 -15.61
C GLY A 326 -7.45 11.76 -16.77
N THR A 327 -6.80 12.04 -17.90
CA THR A 327 -6.82 11.17 -19.10
C THR A 327 -5.60 10.27 -19.25
N PHE A 328 -4.56 10.48 -18.43
CA PHE A 328 -3.38 9.61 -18.41
C PHE A 328 -3.74 8.21 -17.91
N THR A 329 -3.36 7.17 -18.64
CA THR A 329 -3.69 5.78 -18.35
C THR A 329 -2.45 4.94 -18.07
N GLY A 330 -2.56 3.96 -17.18
CA GLY A 330 -1.45 3.08 -16.78
C GLY A 330 -0.59 3.69 -15.68
N SER A 331 0.61 3.13 -15.48
CA SER A 331 1.64 3.61 -14.54
C SER A 331 2.77 4.30 -15.28
N LEU A 332 3.60 5.08 -14.58
CA LEU A 332 4.78 5.72 -15.20
C LEU A 332 5.76 4.67 -15.76
N ILE A 333 5.90 3.53 -15.09
CA ILE A 333 6.75 2.42 -15.53
C ILE A 333 6.37 1.90 -16.93
N ARG A 334 5.08 1.85 -17.25
CA ARG A 334 4.60 1.41 -18.58
C ARG A 334 4.95 2.35 -19.71
N HIS A 335 5.28 3.59 -19.39
CA HIS A 335 5.65 4.65 -20.35
C HIS A 335 7.14 4.95 -20.38
N LEU A 336 7.96 4.13 -19.73
CA LEU A 336 9.42 4.26 -19.79
C LEU A 336 9.97 4.09 -21.22
N PRO A 337 11.14 4.67 -21.54
CA PRO A 337 11.87 4.36 -22.75
C PRO A 337 12.07 2.86 -22.90
N GLU A 338 12.00 2.35 -24.14
CA GLU A 338 11.94 0.92 -24.46
C GLU A 338 13.03 0.08 -23.76
N ARG A 339 14.27 0.56 -23.72
CA ARG A 339 15.37 -0.15 -23.04
C ARG A 339 15.09 -0.36 -21.55
N LEU A 340 14.70 0.70 -20.83
CA LEU A 340 14.42 0.61 -19.40
C LEU A 340 13.19 -0.24 -19.13
N LYS A 341 12.16 -0.12 -19.97
CA LYS A 341 10.95 -0.92 -19.89
C LYS A 341 11.26 -2.41 -20.10
N THR A 342 12.01 -2.76 -21.15
CA THR A 342 12.41 -4.16 -21.42
C THR A 342 13.24 -4.72 -20.27
N ALA A 343 14.19 -3.95 -19.72
CA ALA A 343 14.98 -4.39 -18.57
C ALA A 343 14.13 -4.62 -17.33
N TYR A 344 13.17 -3.73 -17.05
CA TYR A 344 12.22 -3.87 -15.96
C TYR A 344 11.33 -5.12 -16.15
N GLU A 345 10.78 -5.33 -17.34
CA GLU A 345 9.95 -6.50 -17.67
C GLU A 345 10.75 -7.81 -17.57
N ASN A 346 12.04 -7.80 -17.89
CA ASN A 346 12.93 -8.96 -17.68
C ASN A 346 13.11 -9.27 -16.19
N CYS A 347 13.32 -8.26 -15.35
CA CYS A 347 13.35 -8.46 -13.90
C CYS A 347 12.02 -9.06 -13.40
N ALA A 348 10.88 -8.50 -13.82
CA ALA A 348 9.56 -8.99 -13.46
C ALA A 348 9.30 -10.44 -13.92
N ALA A 349 9.76 -10.81 -15.11
CA ALA A 349 9.66 -12.18 -15.60
C ALA A 349 10.50 -13.16 -14.77
N VAL A 350 11.71 -12.77 -14.39
CA VAL A 350 12.59 -13.58 -13.52
C VAL A 350 12.00 -13.68 -12.12
N ALA A 351 11.52 -12.56 -11.56
CA ALA A 351 10.86 -12.55 -10.25
C ALA A 351 9.65 -13.49 -10.24
N HIS A 352 8.78 -13.40 -11.25
CA HIS A 352 7.63 -14.31 -11.35
C HIS A 352 8.02 -15.79 -11.39
N GLN A 353 9.02 -16.14 -12.20
CA GLN A 353 9.41 -17.55 -12.40
C GLN A 353 10.22 -18.13 -11.26
N ARG A 354 11.10 -17.36 -10.65
CA ARG A 354 12.12 -17.83 -9.72
C ARG A 354 11.86 -17.46 -8.27
N ILE A 355 11.08 -16.39 -8.03
CA ILE A 355 10.80 -15.88 -6.70
C ILE A 355 9.39 -16.26 -6.27
N TYR A 356 8.36 -15.75 -6.96
CA TYR A 356 6.97 -15.91 -6.50
C TYR A 356 6.46 -17.35 -6.62
N LEU A 357 7.04 -18.16 -7.50
CA LEU A 357 6.76 -19.60 -7.59
C LEU A 357 7.75 -20.46 -6.79
N SER A 358 8.63 -19.86 -6.00
CA SER A 358 9.53 -20.63 -5.12
C SER A 358 8.74 -21.35 -4.02
N LYS A 359 9.29 -22.49 -3.58
CA LYS A 359 8.62 -23.29 -2.55
C LYS A 359 8.42 -22.49 -1.26
N GLU A 360 9.39 -21.69 -0.90
CA GLU A 360 9.39 -20.87 0.32
C GLU A 360 8.25 -19.86 0.31
N VAL A 361 7.98 -19.21 -0.83
CA VAL A 361 6.88 -18.25 -0.99
C VAL A 361 5.54 -18.99 -1.02
N VAL A 362 5.42 -20.04 -1.83
CA VAL A 362 4.18 -20.85 -1.92
C VAL A 362 3.79 -21.49 -0.58
N ASP A 363 4.76 -21.96 0.22
CA ASP A 363 4.49 -22.52 1.56
C ASP A 363 3.88 -21.46 2.50
N ILE A 364 4.33 -20.19 2.40
CA ILE A 364 3.76 -19.07 3.16
C ILE A 364 2.37 -18.71 2.66
N GLU A 365 2.20 -18.60 1.35
CA GLU A 365 0.90 -18.29 0.77
C GLU A 365 -0.14 -19.32 1.18
N LEU A 366 0.17 -20.59 1.07
CA LEU A 366 -0.70 -21.70 1.50
C LEU A 366 -1.04 -21.65 2.99
N SER A 367 -0.03 -21.42 3.82
CA SER A 367 -0.21 -21.34 5.28
C SER A 367 -0.98 -20.09 5.67
N GLY A 368 -0.64 -18.94 5.07
CA GLY A 368 -1.28 -17.64 5.31
C GLY A 368 -2.75 -17.65 4.91
N PHE A 369 -3.06 -18.21 3.75
CA PHE A 369 -4.44 -18.42 3.29
C PHE A 369 -5.25 -19.21 4.33
N HIS A 370 -4.75 -20.38 4.72
CA HIS A 370 -5.46 -21.24 5.66
C HIS A 370 -5.64 -20.59 7.04
N ILE A 371 -4.60 -19.92 7.56
CA ILE A 371 -4.67 -19.23 8.86
C ILE A 371 -5.72 -18.11 8.81
N THR A 372 -5.64 -17.25 7.79
CA THR A 372 -6.56 -16.11 7.63
C THR A 372 -7.99 -16.58 7.45
N TYR A 373 -8.23 -17.57 6.59
CA TYR A 373 -9.55 -18.16 6.34
C TYR A 373 -10.16 -18.71 7.64
N THR A 374 -9.40 -19.51 8.40
CA THR A 374 -9.86 -20.12 9.66
C THR A 374 -10.19 -19.06 10.70
N LEU A 375 -9.33 -18.07 10.90
CA LEU A 375 -9.57 -16.98 11.84
C LEU A 375 -10.80 -16.16 11.45
N LEU A 376 -10.98 -15.90 10.15
CA LEU A 376 -12.13 -15.18 9.61
C LEU A 376 -13.45 -15.96 9.88
N GLU A 377 -13.46 -17.24 9.60
CA GLU A 377 -14.63 -18.14 9.85
C GLU A 377 -15.04 -18.07 11.33
N LEU A 378 -14.10 -18.28 12.24
CA LEU A 378 -14.36 -18.27 13.68
C LEU A 378 -14.84 -16.90 14.17
N MET A 379 -14.27 -15.82 13.67
CA MET A 379 -14.65 -14.46 14.07
C MET A 379 -16.01 -14.06 13.49
N CYS A 380 -16.32 -14.40 12.24
CA CYS A 380 -17.64 -14.18 11.66
C CYS A 380 -18.73 -14.96 12.41
N GLU A 381 -18.47 -16.24 12.72
CA GLU A 381 -19.38 -17.02 13.56
C GLU A 381 -19.57 -16.40 14.95
N ALA A 382 -18.52 -15.88 15.55
CA ALA A 382 -18.58 -15.25 16.88
C ALA A 382 -19.42 -13.97 16.89
N VAL A 383 -19.32 -13.11 15.88
CA VAL A 383 -20.11 -11.86 15.78
C VAL A 383 -21.56 -12.13 15.39
N MET A 384 -21.83 -13.24 14.71
CA MET A 384 -23.20 -13.69 14.40
C MET A 384 -23.87 -14.31 15.61
N ASN A 385 -23.14 -15.04 16.43
CA ASN A 385 -23.65 -15.77 17.59
C ASN A 385 -22.96 -15.34 18.90
N PRO A 386 -23.02 -14.06 19.32
CA PRO A 386 -22.23 -13.52 20.43
C PRO A 386 -22.61 -14.10 21.80
N LYS A 387 -23.75 -14.77 21.91
CA LYS A 387 -24.22 -15.40 23.15
C LYS A 387 -23.65 -16.81 23.39
N LYS A 388 -23.07 -17.46 22.36
CA LYS A 388 -22.40 -18.76 22.54
C LYS A 388 -21.17 -18.60 23.43
N LYS A 389 -20.92 -19.57 24.33
CA LYS A 389 -19.78 -19.50 25.27
C LYS A 389 -18.43 -19.33 24.58
N TYR A 390 -18.21 -20.06 23.48
CA TYR A 390 -16.97 -19.99 22.71
C TYR A 390 -16.81 -18.61 22.03
N SER A 391 -17.88 -18.09 21.44
CA SER A 391 -17.90 -16.74 20.86
C SER A 391 -17.52 -15.66 21.88
N GLN A 392 -18.07 -15.76 23.10
CA GLN A 392 -17.73 -14.83 24.19
C GLN A 392 -16.25 -14.87 24.57
N LEU A 393 -15.61 -16.04 24.52
CA LEU A 393 -14.17 -16.17 24.77
C LEU A 393 -13.34 -15.53 23.65
N LEU A 394 -13.68 -15.78 22.38
CA LEU A 394 -13.02 -15.17 21.23
C LEU A 394 -13.14 -13.64 21.25
N LEU A 395 -14.35 -13.13 21.41
CA LEU A 395 -14.61 -11.68 21.42
C LEU A 395 -13.91 -10.94 22.56
N LYS A 396 -13.66 -11.60 23.69
CA LYS A 396 -12.87 -11.03 24.81
C LYS A 396 -11.39 -10.84 24.48
N GLN A 397 -10.85 -11.53 23.48
CA GLN A 397 -9.46 -11.36 23.05
C GLN A 397 -9.29 -10.10 22.19
N VAL A 398 -10.37 -9.55 21.65
CA VAL A 398 -10.34 -8.42 20.74
C VAL A 398 -10.39 -7.11 21.50
N SER A 399 -9.54 -6.16 21.11
CA SER A 399 -9.54 -4.82 21.70
C SER A 399 -10.89 -4.12 21.48
N SER A 400 -11.36 -3.40 22.48
CA SER A 400 -12.60 -2.60 22.44
C SER A 400 -12.57 -1.46 21.40
N GLN A 401 -11.44 -1.21 20.76
CA GLN A 401 -11.37 -0.25 19.64
C GLN A 401 -12.19 -0.70 18.44
N TYR A 402 -12.42 -2.01 18.24
CA TYR A 402 -13.20 -2.57 17.15
C TYR A 402 -14.67 -2.74 17.55
N GLU A 403 -15.60 -2.38 16.69
CA GLU A 403 -17.05 -2.34 16.98
C GLU A 403 -17.74 -3.69 16.78
N LEU A 404 -17.18 -4.77 17.35
CA LEU A 404 -17.70 -6.14 17.22
C LEU A 404 -19.08 -6.37 17.89
N GLN A 405 -19.54 -5.41 18.70
CA GLN A 405 -20.82 -5.47 19.41
C GLN A 405 -21.86 -4.45 18.90
N SER A 406 -21.60 -3.83 17.75
CA SER A 406 -22.55 -2.92 17.11
C SER A 406 -23.90 -3.63 16.84
N ASP A 407 -25.01 -2.91 16.92
CA ASP A 407 -26.31 -3.43 16.51
C ASP A 407 -26.38 -3.64 15.00
N ASP A 408 -25.62 -2.86 14.23
CA ASP A 408 -25.49 -3.01 12.78
C ASP A 408 -24.55 -4.15 12.41
N LEU A 409 -25.05 -5.09 11.62
CA LEU A 409 -24.32 -6.29 11.21
C LEU A 409 -23.17 -5.95 10.26
N SER A 410 -23.35 -4.99 9.34
CA SER A 410 -22.30 -4.52 8.45
C SER A 410 -21.10 -4.01 9.22
N THR A 411 -21.35 -3.19 10.25
CA THR A 411 -20.31 -2.66 11.14
C THR A 411 -19.55 -3.79 11.84
N ARG A 412 -20.26 -4.85 12.31
CA ARG A 412 -19.59 -6.00 12.95
C ARG A 412 -18.69 -6.75 11.98
N PHE A 413 -19.12 -7.00 10.74
CA PHE A 413 -18.30 -7.68 9.74
C PHE A 413 -17.08 -6.83 9.35
N MET A 414 -17.28 -5.53 9.13
CA MET A 414 -16.15 -4.62 8.87
C MET A 414 -15.18 -4.57 10.06
N ALA A 415 -15.67 -4.60 11.29
CA ALA A 415 -14.80 -4.65 12.49
C ALA A 415 -14.03 -5.99 12.61
N VAL A 416 -14.57 -7.10 12.12
CA VAL A 416 -13.82 -8.37 11.99
C VAL A 416 -12.68 -8.20 10.99
N LEU A 417 -12.93 -7.59 9.83
CA LEU A 417 -11.89 -7.34 8.84
C LEU A 417 -10.82 -6.37 9.35
N ASP A 418 -11.22 -5.30 10.05
CA ASP A 418 -10.29 -4.37 10.71
C ASP A 418 -9.38 -5.08 11.73
N TYR A 419 -9.94 -5.99 12.52
CA TYR A 419 -9.18 -6.75 13.50
C TYR A 419 -8.19 -7.70 12.84
N LEU A 420 -8.64 -8.47 11.84
CA LEU A 420 -7.80 -9.43 11.11
C LEU A 420 -6.70 -8.72 10.32
N SER A 421 -7.05 -7.71 9.53
CA SER A 421 -6.07 -6.96 8.74
C SER A 421 -5.07 -6.19 9.61
N GLY A 422 -5.47 -5.82 10.82
CA GLY A 422 -4.61 -5.19 11.82
C GLY A 422 -3.61 -6.14 12.49
N MET A 423 -3.70 -7.46 12.30
CA MET A 423 -2.74 -8.43 12.84
C MET A 423 -1.40 -8.36 12.11
N THR A 424 -0.35 -8.81 12.80
CA THR A 424 0.91 -9.21 12.18
C THR A 424 0.85 -10.71 11.85
N ASP A 425 1.71 -11.18 10.95
CA ASP A 425 1.79 -12.60 10.59
C ASP A 425 2.07 -13.46 11.81
N VAL A 426 3.00 -12.98 12.66
CA VAL A 426 3.37 -13.66 13.90
C VAL A 426 2.17 -13.75 14.86
N PHE A 427 1.40 -12.66 15.01
CA PHE A 427 0.24 -12.64 15.88
C PHE A 427 -0.89 -13.54 15.35
N ALA A 428 -1.14 -13.50 14.04
CA ALA A 428 -2.15 -14.34 13.39
C ALA A 428 -1.82 -15.82 13.56
N LEU A 429 -0.57 -16.22 13.35
CA LEU A 429 -0.10 -17.59 13.56
C LEU A 429 -0.20 -18.02 15.03
N ASP A 430 0.20 -17.16 15.97
CA ASP A 430 0.12 -17.44 17.41
C ASP A 430 -1.34 -17.63 17.85
N LEU A 431 -2.23 -16.74 17.42
CA LEU A 431 -3.66 -16.83 17.70
C LEU A 431 -4.26 -18.13 17.13
N TYR A 432 -3.95 -18.44 15.86
CA TYR A 432 -4.38 -19.67 15.22
C TYR A 432 -3.95 -20.92 16.00
N ARG A 433 -2.68 -21.00 16.42
CA ARG A 433 -2.16 -22.13 17.23
C ARG A 433 -2.87 -22.26 18.56
N LYS A 434 -3.11 -21.15 19.26
CA LYS A 434 -3.83 -21.14 20.54
C LYS A 434 -5.26 -21.61 20.39
N ILE A 435 -5.99 -21.14 19.37
CA ILE A 435 -7.37 -21.52 19.10
C ILE A 435 -7.48 -23.01 18.78
N ASN A 436 -6.53 -23.56 18.03
CA ASN A 436 -6.50 -24.97 17.66
C ASN A 436 -5.86 -25.89 18.75
N GLY A 437 -5.52 -25.36 19.91
CA GLY A 437 -4.93 -26.15 21.01
C GLY A 437 -3.52 -26.68 20.75
N GLN A 438 -2.84 -26.14 19.71
CA GLN A 438 -1.47 -26.54 19.36
C GLN A 438 -0.42 -25.84 20.25
N GLN A 439 -0.81 -24.80 20.95
CA GLN A 439 0.04 -24.07 21.88
C GLN A 439 -0.80 -23.56 23.04
N LEU A 440 -0.37 -23.88 24.26
CA LEU A 440 -0.96 -23.28 25.46
C LEU A 440 -0.22 -22.00 25.82
N PRO A 441 -0.92 -20.99 26.42
CA PRO A 441 -0.25 -19.80 26.94
C PRO A 441 0.81 -20.23 27.96
N MET A 442 2.04 -19.78 27.78
CA MET A 442 3.05 -19.86 28.84
C MET A 442 2.79 -18.72 29.83
N VAL A 443 2.72 -19.04 31.11
CA VAL A 443 2.54 -18.11 32.24
C VAL A 443 3.90 -17.53 32.61
#